data_644bbad31e9f1ce2886921d3178ecb06
#
_entry.id   644bbad31e9f1ce2886921d3178ecb06
#
_cell.length_a   1.000
_cell.length_b   1.000
_cell.length_c   1.000
_cell.angle_alpha   90.00
_cell.angle_beta   90.00
_cell.angle_gamma   90.00
#
_symmetry.space_group_name_H-M   'P 1'
#
loop_
_entity.id
_entity.type
_entity.pdbx_description
1 polymer ?
#
loop_
_entity_poly.entity_id
_entity_poly.type
_entity_poly.pdbx_seq_one_letter_code
_entity_poly.pdbx_strand_id
1 'polypeptide(L)'
;GFGVYAFGRNHPTIINALKEVLSLEMPDLVQLDVSILSGLLAKEILTTTPDNLERVFFCNSGTEAVEAAIKFARYATKRNRIICCDHAYHGLTMGALSLNGEQIFRDGFGPLLLDCGSVPFNDLAALDKALCNRDVAAFVVEPIQGKGVNIPSDDYLPEVERLCKKYGTLFVADEIQT
;
A
#
# COMPACT_ATOMS: atom_id res chain seq x y z
N GLY A 1 4.09 -19.29 -4.89
CA GLY A 1 3.34 -18.09 -5.09
C GLY A 1 3.36 -17.09 -3.96
N PHE A 2 4.30 -17.12 -3.01
CA PHE A 2 4.45 -16.11 -1.93
C PHE A 2 3.14 -15.80 -1.18
N GLY A 3 2.26 -16.79 -0.96
CA GLY A 3 1.00 -16.61 -0.25
C GLY A 3 -0.16 -16.00 -1.04
N VAL A 4 0.03 -15.59 -2.30
CA VAL A 4 -0.99 -14.86 -3.08
C VAL A 4 -2.12 -15.73 -3.67
N TYR A 5 -2.03 -17.05 -3.58
CA TYR A 5 -3.07 -17.97 -4.07
C TYR A 5 -3.89 -18.57 -2.92
N ALA A 6 -4.45 -17.74 -2.05
CA ALA A 6 -5.22 -18.19 -0.89
C ALA A 6 -6.40 -19.12 -1.26
N PHE A 7 -7.03 -18.89 -2.42
CA PHE A 7 -8.12 -19.73 -2.94
C PHE A 7 -7.67 -20.80 -3.94
N GLY A 8 -6.36 -20.96 -4.16
CA GLY A 8 -5.82 -21.84 -5.17
C GLY A 8 -6.04 -21.32 -6.61
N ARG A 9 -5.72 -22.18 -7.57
CA ARG A 9 -5.94 -21.89 -9.00
C ARG A 9 -7.29 -22.43 -9.44
N ASN A 10 -7.96 -21.69 -10.32
CA ASN A 10 -9.20 -22.14 -10.97
C ASN A 10 -10.32 -22.47 -9.96
N HIS A 11 -10.46 -21.69 -8.89
CA HIS A 11 -11.53 -21.90 -7.92
C HIS A 11 -12.90 -21.86 -8.64
N PRO A 12 -13.77 -22.88 -8.46
CA PRO A 12 -15.01 -22.99 -9.24
C PRO A 12 -15.92 -21.78 -9.13
N THR A 13 -16.09 -21.23 -7.92
CA THR A 13 -16.91 -20.04 -7.68
C THR A 13 -16.41 -18.84 -8.48
N ILE A 14 -15.09 -18.60 -8.50
CA ILE A 14 -14.49 -17.49 -9.25
C ILE A 14 -14.68 -17.67 -10.75
N ILE A 15 -14.42 -18.89 -11.27
CA ILE A 15 -14.60 -19.19 -12.70
C ILE A 15 -16.06 -19.03 -13.14
N ASN A 16 -17.00 -19.47 -12.32
CA ASN A 16 -18.43 -19.35 -12.65
C ASN A 16 -18.89 -17.90 -12.62
N ALA A 17 -18.48 -17.11 -11.61
CA ALA A 17 -18.78 -15.68 -11.55
C ALA A 17 -18.21 -14.91 -12.76
N LEU A 18 -16.99 -15.22 -13.19
CA LEU A 18 -16.41 -14.61 -14.40
C LEU A 18 -17.19 -14.96 -15.66
N LYS A 19 -17.58 -16.23 -15.83
CA LYS A 19 -18.41 -16.65 -16.98
C LYS A 19 -19.76 -15.94 -16.99
N GLU A 20 -20.40 -15.82 -15.84
CA GLU A 20 -21.68 -15.12 -15.68
C GLU A 20 -21.54 -13.65 -16.10
N VAL A 21 -20.59 -12.92 -15.54
CA VAL A 21 -20.36 -11.51 -15.87
C VAL A 21 -20.07 -11.31 -17.35
N LEU A 22 -19.22 -12.17 -17.96
CA LEU A 22 -18.91 -12.10 -19.39
C LEU A 22 -20.13 -12.34 -20.27
N SER A 23 -21.13 -13.11 -19.81
CA SER A 23 -22.36 -13.38 -20.54
C SER A 23 -23.40 -12.25 -20.48
N LEU A 24 -23.22 -11.29 -19.57
CA LEU A 24 -24.18 -10.20 -19.37
C LEU A 24 -24.03 -9.04 -20.38
N GLU A 25 -23.03 -9.08 -21.26
CA GLU A 25 -22.73 -8.02 -22.22
C GLU A 25 -22.75 -6.60 -21.62
N MET A 26 -22.27 -6.49 -20.39
CA MET A 26 -22.24 -5.22 -19.65
C MET A 26 -21.23 -4.26 -20.25
N PRO A 27 -21.53 -2.95 -20.28
CA PRO A 27 -20.54 -1.94 -20.63
C PRO A 27 -19.39 -1.99 -19.63
N ASP A 28 -18.18 -2.20 -20.09
CA ASP A 28 -16.96 -2.26 -19.28
C ASP A 28 -16.10 -0.99 -19.39
N LEU A 29 -16.55 -0.03 -20.19
CA LEU A 29 -15.84 1.22 -20.42
C LEU A 29 -15.96 2.18 -19.25
N VAL A 30 -14.85 2.67 -18.71
CA VAL A 30 -14.80 3.39 -17.46
C VAL A 30 -14.06 4.74 -17.51
N GLN A 31 -13.74 5.26 -18.68
CA GLN A 31 -12.99 6.51 -18.76
C GLN A 31 -13.80 7.76 -18.38
N LEU A 32 -15.09 7.76 -18.65
CA LEU A 32 -15.98 8.91 -18.41
C LEU A 32 -17.16 8.58 -17.47
N ASP A 33 -17.40 7.30 -17.21
CA ASP A 33 -18.49 6.80 -16.39
C ASP A 33 -17.99 5.93 -15.21
N VAL A 34 -18.89 5.66 -14.27
CA VAL A 34 -18.60 4.79 -13.13
C VAL A 34 -19.03 3.36 -13.49
N SER A 35 -18.08 2.43 -13.47
CA SER A 35 -18.39 1.00 -13.59
C SER A 35 -19.27 0.54 -12.45
N ILE A 36 -20.42 -0.09 -12.77
CA ILE A 36 -21.35 -0.63 -11.78
C ILE A 36 -20.66 -1.66 -10.89
N LEU A 37 -19.88 -2.58 -11.46
CA LEU A 37 -19.22 -3.65 -10.71
C LEU A 37 -18.16 -3.10 -9.76
N SER A 38 -17.35 -2.13 -10.19
CA SER A 38 -16.36 -1.52 -9.29
C SER A 38 -17.03 -0.72 -8.18
N GLY A 39 -18.12 -0.03 -8.46
CA GLY A 39 -18.90 0.67 -7.43
C GLY A 39 -19.50 -0.27 -6.39
N LEU A 40 -20.06 -1.40 -6.81
CA LEU A 40 -20.58 -2.43 -5.91
C LEU A 40 -19.47 -3.08 -5.08
N LEU A 41 -18.34 -3.39 -5.71
CA LEU A 41 -17.17 -3.93 -5.01
C LEU A 41 -16.63 -2.93 -3.98
N ALA A 42 -16.51 -1.65 -4.33
CA ALA A 42 -16.07 -0.62 -3.40
C ALA A 42 -16.99 -0.55 -2.17
N LYS A 43 -18.30 -0.60 -2.39
CA LYS A 43 -19.28 -0.61 -1.30
C LYS A 43 -19.09 -1.83 -0.39
N GLU A 44 -18.89 -3.01 -0.96
CA GLU A 44 -18.68 -4.25 -0.19
C GLU A 44 -17.36 -4.20 0.60
N ILE A 45 -16.27 -3.77 -0.01
CA ILE A 45 -14.97 -3.61 0.67
C ILE A 45 -15.11 -2.67 1.88
N LEU A 46 -15.80 -1.55 1.74
CA LEU A 46 -15.98 -0.59 2.83
C LEU A 46 -16.78 -1.13 4.02
N THR A 47 -17.53 -2.23 3.87
CA THR A 47 -18.18 -2.91 5.01
C THR A 47 -17.20 -3.68 5.88
N THR A 48 -16.01 -3.99 5.37
CA THR A 48 -14.97 -4.78 6.05
C THR A 48 -13.79 -3.95 6.52
N THR A 49 -13.75 -2.67 6.17
CA THR A 49 -12.68 -1.74 6.55
C THR A 49 -13.05 -0.94 7.81
N PRO A 50 -12.05 -0.41 8.54
CA PRO A 50 -12.30 0.55 9.62
C PRO A 50 -13.08 1.78 9.14
N ASP A 51 -13.90 2.37 10.01
CA ASP A 51 -14.80 3.50 9.69
C ASP A 51 -14.09 4.75 9.15
N ASN A 52 -12.80 4.91 9.42
CA ASN A 52 -12.00 6.03 8.92
C ASN A 52 -11.52 5.83 7.46
N LEU A 53 -11.75 4.66 6.86
CA LEU A 53 -11.49 4.38 5.46
C LEU A 53 -12.80 4.46 4.67
N GLU A 54 -13.04 5.59 4.02
CA GLU A 54 -14.33 5.92 3.39
C GLU A 54 -14.32 5.80 1.86
N ARG A 55 -13.17 5.52 1.25
CA ARG A 55 -13.00 5.55 -0.20
C ARG A 55 -12.12 4.42 -0.70
N VAL A 56 -12.44 3.93 -1.89
CA VAL A 56 -11.67 2.91 -2.59
C VAL A 56 -11.15 3.47 -3.91
N PHE A 57 -9.89 3.20 -4.20
CA PHE A 57 -9.25 3.49 -5.47
C PHE A 57 -8.68 2.20 -6.03
N PHE A 58 -9.20 1.71 -7.15
CA PHE A 58 -8.78 0.46 -7.76
C PHE A 58 -7.56 0.64 -8.65
N CYS A 59 -6.63 -0.30 -8.54
CA CYS A 59 -5.43 -0.43 -9.35
C CYS A 59 -5.33 -1.85 -9.90
N ASN A 60 -4.43 -2.08 -10.87
CA ASN A 60 -4.23 -3.41 -11.45
C ASN A 60 -3.19 -4.24 -10.69
N SER A 61 -2.39 -3.61 -9.84
CA SER A 61 -1.31 -4.27 -9.10
C SER A 61 -0.97 -3.53 -7.81
N GLY A 62 -0.29 -4.24 -6.89
CA GLY A 62 0.18 -3.65 -5.64
C GLY A 62 1.18 -2.51 -5.85
N THR A 63 2.07 -2.64 -6.82
CA THR A 63 3.02 -1.57 -7.12
C THR A 63 2.32 -0.29 -7.60
N GLU A 64 1.23 -0.40 -8.39
CA GLU A 64 0.41 0.75 -8.78
C GLU A 64 -0.33 1.36 -7.58
N ALA A 65 -0.79 0.55 -6.65
CA ALA A 65 -1.40 1.03 -5.41
C ALA A 65 -0.40 1.85 -4.58
N VAL A 66 0.84 1.39 -4.46
CA VAL A 66 1.92 2.13 -3.79
C VAL A 66 2.25 3.43 -4.51
N GLU A 67 2.33 3.43 -5.84
CA GLU A 67 2.50 4.68 -6.63
C GLU A 67 1.35 5.68 -6.37
N ALA A 68 0.11 5.19 -6.31
CA ALA A 68 -1.04 6.02 -5.99
C ALA A 68 -0.94 6.58 -4.56
N ALA A 69 -0.56 5.74 -3.58
CA ALA A 69 -0.38 6.16 -2.19
C ALA A 69 0.68 7.26 -2.04
N ILE A 70 1.83 7.14 -2.72
CA ILE A 70 2.88 8.17 -2.76
C ILE A 70 2.31 9.48 -3.30
N LYS A 71 1.60 9.44 -4.43
CA LYS A 71 1.01 10.63 -5.07
C LYS A 71 -0.04 11.29 -4.18
N PHE A 72 -0.95 10.50 -3.62
CA PHE A 72 -2.00 11.01 -2.73
C PHE A 72 -1.40 11.62 -1.46
N ALA A 73 -0.42 10.97 -0.84
CA ALA A 73 0.25 11.48 0.34
C ALA A 73 0.93 12.82 0.08
N ARG A 74 1.70 12.94 -0.99
CA ARG A 74 2.36 14.19 -1.37
C ARG A 74 1.36 15.30 -1.68
N TYR A 75 0.29 14.96 -2.41
CA TYR A 75 -0.73 15.93 -2.76
C TYR A 75 -1.49 16.44 -1.53
N ALA A 76 -1.90 15.55 -0.64
CA ALA A 76 -2.68 15.89 0.55
C ALA A 76 -1.87 16.69 1.59
N THR A 77 -0.62 16.28 1.84
CA THR A 77 0.22 16.90 2.87
C THR A 77 1.04 18.08 2.40
N LYS A 78 1.21 18.24 1.08
CA LYS A 78 2.14 19.20 0.44
C LYS A 78 3.60 18.99 0.87
N ARG A 79 3.95 17.78 1.28
CA ARG A 79 5.30 17.34 1.65
C ARG A 79 5.79 16.33 0.62
N ASN A 80 7.12 16.22 0.45
CA ASN A 80 7.71 15.31 -0.54
C ASN A 80 8.26 14.02 0.06
N ARG A 81 8.73 14.08 1.31
CA ARG A 81 9.47 13.00 1.92
C ARG A 81 8.57 11.81 2.26
N ILE A 82 9.02 10.61 1.88
CA ILE A 82 8.36 9.34 2.21
C ILE A 82 9.35 8.49 3.00
N ILE A 83 8.90 7.87 4.07
CA ILE A 83 9.68 6.94 4.89
C ILE A 83 9.06 5.55 4.79
N CYS A 84 9.91 4.54 4.65
CA CYS A 84 9.54 3.12 4.72
C CYS A 84 10.36 2.40 5.79
N CYS A 85 10.29 1.08 5.84
CA CYS A 85 11.13 0.28 6.72
C CYS A 85 12.30 -0.36 5.97
N ASP A 86 13.40 -0.60 6.68
CA ASP A 86 14.47 -1.47 6.20
C ASP A 86 13.87 -2.86 5.88
N HIS A 87 14.42 -3.54 4.87
CA HIS A 87 13.94 -4.82 4.34
C HIS A 87 12.52 -4.83 3.73
N ALA A 88 11.85 -3.69 3.66
CA ALA A 88 10.52 -3.58 3.06
C ALA A 88 10.52 -3.94 1.56
N TYR A 89 9.39 -4.45 1.09
CA TYR A 89 9.12 -4.68 -0.33
C TYR A 89 7.76 -4.10 -0.74
N HIS A 90 7.77 -3.04 -1.53
CA HIS A 90 6.56 -2.32 -1.93
C HIS A 90 6.26 -2.37 -3.43
N GLY A 91 7.07 -3.08 -4.20
CA GLY A 91 6.89 -3.20 -5.66
C GLY A 91 8.12 -2.74 -6.45
N LEU A 92 8.05 -2.80 -7.78
CA LEU A 92 9.20 -2.62 -8.68
C LEU A 92 9.02 -1.50 -9.72
N THR A 93 7.93 -0.74 -9.70
CA THR A 93 7.84 0.53 -10.45
C THR A 93 8.70 1.60 -9.75
N MET A 94 9.09 2.64 -10.44
CA MET A 94 10.14 3.57 -9.98
C MET A 94 9.86 4.18 -8.60
N GLY A 95 8.63 4.61 -8.33
CA GLY A 95 8.26 5.15 -7.02
C GLY A 95 8.22 4.07 -5.94
N ALA A 96 7.56 2.94 -6.20
CA ALA A 96 7.51 1.82 -5.27
C ALA A 96 8.92 1.23 -5.01
N LEU A 97 9.74 1.12 -6.06
CA LEU A 97 11.13 0.68 -5.94
C LEU A 97 11.96 1.59 -5.04
N SER A 98 11.67 2.88 -5.04
CA SER A 98 12.33 3.86 -4.17
C SER A 98 12.08 3.62 -2.67
N LEU A 99 11.01 2.88 -2.35
CA LEU A 99 10.62 2.49 -0.99
C LEU A 99 11.05 1.06 -0.62
N ASN A 100 11.73 0.34 -1.51
CA ASN A 100 12.25 -0.98 -1.15
C ASN A 100 13.46 -0.84 -0.23
N GLY A 101 13.43 -1.55 0.88
CA GLY A 101 14.47 -1.49 1.92
C GLY A 101 15.76 -2.21 1.56
N GLU A 102 15.77 -2.99 0.46
CA GLU A 102 16.95 -3.77 0.06
C GLU A 102 17.60 -3.25 -1.21
N GLN A 103 18.91 -3.05 -1.15
CA GLN A 103 19.70 -2.50 -2.25
C GLN A 103 19.65 -3.38 -3.51
N ILE A 104 19.59 -4.70 -3.35
CA ILE A 104 19.59 -5.65 -4.47
C ILE A 104 18.48 -5.41 -5.49
N PHE A 105 17.32 -4.86 -5.05
CA PHE A 105 16.22 -4.52 -5.96
C PHE A 105 16.44 -3.18 -6.66
N ARG A 106 17.25 -2.29 -6.08
CA ARG A 106 17.43 -0.90 -6.51
C ARG A 106 18.65 -0.71 -7.42
N ASP A 107 19.61 -1.65 -7.37
CA ASP A 107 20.85 -1.57 -8.11
C ASP A 107 20.62 -1.50 -9.63
N GLY A 108 21.23 -0.52 -10.26
CA GLY A 108 21.15 -0.32 -11.71
C GLY A 108 19.93 0.46 -12.21
N PHE A 109 18.97 0.83 -11.34
CA PHE A 109 17.73 1.52 -11.72
C PHE A 109 17.69 3.00 -11.31
N GLY A 110 18.82 3.58 -10.90
CA GLY A 110 18.88 5.00 -10.52
C GLY A 110 18.86 5.98 -11.70
N PRO A 111 18.56 7.27 -11.46
CA PRO A 111 18.14 7.80 -10.17
C PRO A 111 16.70 7.43 -9.81
N LEU A 112 16.49 7.02 -8.57
CA LEU A 112 15.16 6.73 -8.02
C LEU A 112 14.50 8.02 -7.50
N LEU A 113 13.26 7.89 -6.99
CA LEU A 113 12.50 9.00 -6.46
C LEU A 113 13.26 9.66 -5.29
N LEU A 114 13.41 10.98 -5.37
CA LEU A 114 14.08 11.76 -4.31
C LEU A 114 13.22 11.83 -3.03
N ASP A 115 13.89 12.12 -1.93
CA ASP A 115 13.28 12.29 -0.61
C ASP A 115 12.60 11.02 -0.07
N CYS A 116 13.11 9.85 -0.45
CA CYS A 116 12.73 8.57 0.14
C CYS A 116 13.82 8.11 1.13
N GLY A 117 13.40 7.61 2.28
CA GLY A 117 14.30 7.09 3.30
C GLY A 117 13.70 5.89 4.02
N SER A 118 14.52 5.21 4.83
CA SER A 118 14.04 4.10 5.65
C SER A 118 14.42 4.26 7.12
N VAL A 119 13.71 3.52 7.97
CA VAL A 119 14.01 3.32 9.39
C VAL A 119 14.00 1.82 9.68
N PRO A 120 14.67 1.35 10.74
CA PRO A 120 14.57 -0.05 11.12
C PRO A 120 13.12 -0.44 11.42
N PHE A 121 12.72 -1.63 10.96
CA PHE A 121 11.41 -2.18 11.27
C PHE A 121 11.27 -2.44 12.77
N ASN A 122 10.12 -2.15 13.34
CA ASN A 122 9.84 -2.30 14.78
C ASN A 122 10.68 -1.37 15.70
N ASP A 123 11.20 -0.25 15.19
CA ASP A 123 11.93 0.76 15.96
C ASP A 123 11.16 2.09 16.02
N LEU A 124 10.35 2.25 17.06
CA LEU A 124 9.54 3.46 17.28
C LEU A 124 10.39 4.70 17.57
N ALA A 125 11.58 4.54 18.17
CA ALA A 125 12.46 5.66 18.47
C ALA A 125 13.09 6.23 17.19
N ALA A 126 13.51 5.35 16.27
CA ALA A 126 13.99 5.76 14.95
C ALA A 126 12.88 6.45 14.15
N LEU A 127 11.64 5.91 14.20
CA LEU A 127 10.49 6.52 13.53
C LEU A 127 10.16 7.90 14.11
N ASP A 128 10.07 8.06 15.44
CA ASP A 128 9.82 9.36 16.10
C ASP A 128 10.85 10.41 15.67
N LYS A 129 12.13 10.02 15.65
CA LYS A 129 13.22 10.89 15.17
C LYS A 129 13.08 11.25 13.70
N ALA A 130 12.67 10.31 12.84
CA ALA A 130 12.51 10.56 11.41
C ALA A 130 11.35 11.51 11.10
N LEU A 131 10.29 11.50 11.92
CA LEU A 131 9.08 12.30 11.74
C LEU A 131 9.12 13.67 12.44
N CYS A 132 10.05 13.91 13.36
CA CYS A 132 10.04 15.09 14.26
C CYS A 132 10.08 16.44 13.51
N ASN A 133 10.68 16.51 12.34
CA ASN A 133 10.75 17.73 11.53
C ASN A 133 9.44 18.07 10.81
N ARG A 134 8.43 17.19 10.85
CA ARG A 134 7.13 17.37 10.19
C ARG A 134 7.22 17.58 8.67
N ASP A 135 8.25 17.03 8.02
CA ASP A 135 8.52 17.11 6.59
C ASP A 135 8.10 15.84 5.82
N VAL A 136 7.71 14.79 6.54
CA VAL A 136 7.32 13.50 5.98
C VAL A 136 5.85 13.51 5.56
N ALA A 137 5.60 13.17 4.29
CA ALA A 137 4.25 13.03 3.75
C ALA A 137 3.57 11.74 4.21
N ALA A 138 4.27 10.63 4.13
CA ALA A 138 3.77 9.33 4.57
C ALA A 138 4.87 8.46 5.15
N PHE A 139 4.47 7.59 6.08
CA PHE A 139 5.20 6.42 6.49
C PHE A 139 4.50 5.19 5.92
N VAL A 140 5.22 4.40 5.11
CA VAL A 140 4.71 3.21 4.42
C VAL A 140 5.31 1.98 5.08
N VAL A 141 4.47 1.06 5.54
CA VAL A 141 4.90 -0.13 6.28
C VAL A 141 4.03 -1.34 6.00
N GLU A 142 4.65 -2.50 5.86
CA GLU A 142 3.95 -3.79 5.85
C GLU A 142 3.62 -4.18 7.29
N PRO A 143 2.38 -4.58 7.64
CA PRO A 143 2.05 -5.05 8.99
C PRO A 143 2.90 -6.26 9.42
N ILE A 144 3.16 -7.15 8.49
CA ILE A 144 4.16 -8.21 8.59
C ILE A 144 4.98 -8.13 7.30
N GLN A 145 6.29 -7.97 7.41
CA GLN A 145 7.11 -7.92 6.20
C GLN A 145 7.07 -9.26 5.48
N GLY A 146 6.54 -9.28 4.26
CA GLY A 146 6.39 -10.49 3.47
C GLY A 146 7.73 -11.16 3.17
N LYS A 147 8.76 -10.35 2.90
CA LYS A 147 10.12 -10.84 2.78
C LYS A 147 10.73 -11.03 4.18
N GLY A 148 11.05 -12.28 4.52
CA GLY A 148 11.64 -12.65 5.80
C GLY A 148 10.63 -12.97 6.90
N VAL A 149 9.32 -12.68 6.68
CA VAL A 149 8.25 -12.90 7.66
C VAL A 149 8.59 -12.24 9.00
N ASN A 150 9.01 -10.97 8.95
CA ASN A 150 9.30 -10.20 10.15
C ASN A 150 7.99 -9.72 10.78
N ILE A 151 7.73 -10.16 11.99
CA ILE A 151 6.52 -9.82 12.77
C ILE A 151 6.92 -8.76 13.80
N PRO A 152 6.21 -7.62 13.88
CA PRO A 152 6.50 -6.61 14.89
C PRO A 152 5.95 -6.98 16.27
N SER A 153 6.30 -6.20 17.29
CA SER A 153 5.64 -6.28 18.60
C SER A 153 4.19 -5.81 18.50
N ASP A 154 3.33 -6.31 19.40
CA ASP A 154 1.88 -6.06 19.37
C ASP A 154 1.51 -4.57 19.46
N ASP A 155 2.33 -3.77 20.11
CA ASP A 155 2.15 -2.32 20.30
C ASP A 155 2.70 -1.48 19.13
N TYR A 156 3.46 -2.07 18.20
CA TYR A 156 4.16 -1.32 17.18
C TYR A 156 3.22 -0.51 16.26
N LEU A 157 2.26 -1.16 15.60
CA LEU A 157 1.38 -0.48 14.65
C LEU A 157 0.46 0.57 15.31
N PRO A 158 -0.14 0.32 16.50
CA PRO A 158 -0.84 1.36 17.24
C PRO A 158 0.02 2.59 17.56
N GLU A 159 1.28 2.39 17.96
CA GLU A 159 2.20 3.48 18.23
C GLU A 159 2.67 4.18 16.95
N VAL A 160 2.86 3.46 15.84
CA VAL A 160 3.11 4.06 14.51
C VAL A 160 1.97 5.01 14.14
N GLU A 161 0.72 4.58 14.27
CA GLU A 161 -0.44 5.43 14.00
C GLU A 161 -0.44 6.69 14.87
N ARG A 162 -0.16 6.54 16.17
CA ARG A 162 -0.06 7.64 17.11
C ARG A 162 1.03 8.65 16.73
N LEU A 163 2.22 8.15 16.36
CA LEU A 163 3.33 9.00 15.92
C LEU A 163 3.00 9.71 14.59
N CYS A 164 2.42 9.03 13.63
CA CYS A 164 2.00 9.63 12.38
C CYS A 164 0.99 10.77 12.62
N LYS A 165 -0.03 10.55 13.46
CA LYS A 165 -0.98 11.59 13.87
C LYS A 165 -0.29 12.77 14.57
N LYS A 166 0.62 12.51 15.49
CA LYS A 166 1.40 13.55 16.23
C LYS A 166 2.14 14.51 15.27
N TYR A 167 2.70 13.99 14.20
CA TYR A 167 3.52 14.77 13.28
C TYR A 167 2.79 15.19 11.99
N GLY A 168 1.53 14.78 11.82
CA GLY A 168 0.73 15.07 10.62
C GLY A 168 1.28 14.36 9.38
N THR A 169 1.83 13.17 9.57
CA THR A 169 2.29 12.25 8.53
C THR A 169 1.17 11.24 8.25
N LEU A 170 0.95 10.87 7.00
CA LEU A 170 -0.02 9.84 6.68
C LEU A 170 0.55 8.45 6.99
N PHE A 171 -0.22 7.62 7.67
CA PHE A 171 0.08 6.21 7.89
C PHE A 171 -0.45 5.41 6.72
N VAL A 172 0.40 4.67 6.03
CA VAL A 172 0.07 3.79 4.91
C VAL A 172 0.44 2.37 5.26
N ALA A 173 -0.55 1.54 5.52
CA ALA A 173 -0.37 0.11 5.72
C ALA A 173 -0.38 -0.59 4.35
N ASP A 174 0.72 -1.23 4.00
CA ASP A 174 0.82 -2.09 2.81
C ASP A 174 0.40 -3.50 3.19
N GLU A 175 -0.88 -3.79 2.98
CA GLU A 175 -1.50 -5.07 3.27
C GLU A 175 -1.67 -5.96 2.04
N ILE A 176 -0.87 -5.74 0.99
CA ILE A 176 -0.98 -6.50 -0.27
C ILE A 176 -0.73 -7.99 -0.04
N GLN A 177 0.09 -8.35 0.91
CA GLN A 177 0.39 -9.75 1.24
C GLN A 177 -0.24 -10.19 2.57
N THR A 178 -0.48 -9.31 3.52
CA THR A 178 -1.09 -9.56 4.84
C THR A 178 -2.57 -9.15 4.91
#